data_c3e341c031b68e96655f47ce40b94dc3
#
_entry.id   c3e341c031b68e96655f47ce40b94dc3
#
_cell.length_a   1.000
_cell.length_b   1.000
_cell.length_c   1.000
_cell.angle_alpha   90.00
_cell.angle_beta   90.00
_cell.angle_gamma   90.00
#
_symmetry.space_group_name_H-M   'P 1'
#
loop_
_entity.id
_entity.type
_entity.pdbx_description
1 polymer ?
#
loop_
_entity_poly.entity_id
_entity_poly.type
_entity_poly.pdbx_seq_one_letter_code
_entity_poly.pdbx_strand_id
1 'polypeptide(L)'
;MTRASKRKSDVQNSAPAKSARADSIRSASSKVSAKGYQRIDEIFNKYADKTSGMIEPEGIEALCSDLEVDYTDIKILILAWKMNAQKQGYFTQDEWRRGLKALRVDNINKLKKSLPELKKEALKSVNFEDFYLFAFRYCLTEEKQKCLDIESTCILIDLVLGFQYPVQVDSFIQFLKIQSDYKVMNMDQWKNFLRFCEEISFPDLRNYDTCEAWPLLLDNFVEWFKKEAV
;
A
#
# COMPACT_ATOMS: atom_id res chain seq x y z
N MET A 1 -77.11 -25.98 33.96
CA MET A 1 -77.65 -25.19 32.83
C MET A 1 -76.56 -24.23 32.37
N THR A 2 -76.02 -24.42 31.22
CA THR A 2 -75.93 -23.56 30.08
C THR A 2 -74.94 -24.06 29.02
N ARG A 3 -75.38 -24.01 27.80
CA ARG A 3 -74.85 -24.67 26.60
C ARG A 3 -73.50 -24.10 26.12
N ALA A 4 -72.57 -25.01 25.74
CA ALA A 4 -71.45 -24.69 24.91
C ALA A 4 -71.80 -24.61 23.43
N SER A 5 -71.31 -23.57 22.74
CA SER A 5 -71.46 -23.44 21.30
C SER A 5 -70.05 -23.58 20.70
N LYS A 6 -69.81 -24.59 19.84
CA LYS A 6 -68.65 -24.80 19.02
C LYS A 6 -68.71 -23.87 17.82
N ARG A 7 -67.62 -23.09 17.54
CA ARG A 7 -67.35 -22.52 16.22
C ARG A 7 -66.08 -23.14 15.66
N LYS A 8 -66.21 -23.76 14.50
CA LYS A 8 -65.11 -24.16 13.60
C LYS A 8 -64.49 -22.90 12.97
N SER A 9 -63.20 -22.82 12.95
CA SER A 9 -62.47 -21.87 12.10
C SER A 9 -61.66 -22.65 11.06
N ASP A 10 -61.92 -22.35 9.79
CA ASP A 10 -61.22 -22.90 8.64
C ASP A 10 -59.82 -22.37 8.61
N VAL A 11 -58.87 -23.28 8.45
CA VAL A 11 -57.46 -22.98 8.20
C VAL A 11 -57.27 -22.92 6.70
N GLN A 12 -57.13 -21.71 6.15
CA GLN A 12 -56.65 -21.52 4.79
C GLN A 12 -55.13 -21.60 4.78
N ASN A 13 -54.62 -22.54 4.02
CA ASN A 13 -53.26 -22.83 3.73
C ASN A 13 -52.77 -21.87 2.61
N SER A 14 -51.90 -20.90 2.93
CA SER A 14 -51.24 -20.08 1.92
C SER A 14 -49.71 -20.38 1.96
N ALA A 15 -49.27 -21.03 0.92
CA ALA A 15 -47.86 -21.41 0.71
C ALA A 15 -46.95 -20.18 0.46
N PRO A 16 -45.65 -20.27 0.73
CA PRO A 16 -44.74 -19.13 0.73
C PRO A 16 -44.10 -18.89 -0.66
N ALA A 17 -44.46 -17.74 -1.26
CA ALA A 17 -43.89 -17.27 -2.54
C ALA A 17 -42.64 -16.39 -2.36
N LYS A 18 -41.79 -16.60 -1.33
CA LYS A 18 -40.63 -15.75 -1.03
C LYS A 18 -39.24 -16.39 -1.21
N SER A 19 -39.15 -17.71 -1.49
CA SER A 19 -37.85 -18.41 -1.59
C SER A 19 -37.16 -18.25 -2.96
N ALA A 20 -37.90 -18.25 -4.05
CA ALA A 20 -37.35 -18.25 -5.42
C ALA A 20 -36.63 -16.93 -5.83
N ARG A 21 -36.99 -15.78 -5.23
CA ARG A 21 -36.35 -14.49 -5.55
C ARG A 21 -35.01 -14.27 -4.83
N ALA A 22 -34.86 -14.81 -3.62
CA ALA A 22 -33.61 -14.70 -2.86
C ALA A 22 -32.50 -15.57 -3.44
N ASP A 23 -32.83 -16.77 -3.94
CA ASP A 23 -31.86 -17.68 -4.55
C ASP A 23 -31.42 -17.21 -5.95
N SER A 24 -32.32 -16.57 -6.70
CA SER A 24 -31.99 -15.93 -8.00
C SER A 24 -31.04 -14.76 -7.84
N ILE A 25 -31.21 -13.92 -6.79
CA ILE A 25 -30.33 -12.78 -6.52
C ILE A 25 -28.95 -13.26 -6.03
N ARG A 26 -28.90 -14.29 -5.18
CA ARG A 26 -27.63 -14.90 -4.72
C ARG A 26 -26.87 -15.56 -5.86
N SER A 27 -27.52 -16.27 -6.75
CA SER A 27 -26.89 -16.91 -7.91
C SER A 27 -26.41 -15.90 -8.97
N ALA A 28 -27.11 -14.80 -9.17
CA ALA A 28 -26.68 -13.71 -10.06
C ALA A 28 -25.47 -12.96 -9.48
N SER A 29 -25.46 -12.66 -8.17
CA SER A 29 -24.35 -12.02 -7.49
C SER A 29 -23.08 -12.89 -7.49
N SER A 30 -23.22 -14.22 -7.28
CA SER A 30 -22.09 -15.15 -7.35
C SER A 30 -21.53 -15.31 -8.77
N LYS A 31 -22.38 -15.29 -9.81
CA LYS A 31 -21.96 -15.35 -11.22
C LYS A 31 -21.27 -14.06 -11.67
N VAL A 32 -21.68 -12.90 -11.20
CA VAL A 32 -21.01 -11.61 -11.48
C VAL A 32 -19.65 -11.56 -10.80
N SER A 33 -19.52 -12.08 -9.57
CA SER A 33 -18.23 -12.16 -8.88
C SER A 33 -17.28 -13.14 -9.56
N ALA A 34 -17.76 -14.31 -10.03
CA ALA A 34 -16.94 -15.31 -10.72
C ALA A 34 -16.37 -14.77 -12.05
N LYS A 35 -17.17 -14.07 -12.85
CA LYS A 35 -16.68 -13.41 -14.10
C LYS A 35 -15.67 -12.30 -13.80
N GLY A 36 -15.83 -11.59 -12.71
CA GLY A 36 -14.87 -10.55 -12.28
C GLY A 36 -13.52 -11.17 -11.92
N TYR A 37 -13.49 -12.26 -11.17
CA TYR A 37 -12.26 -13.00 -10.87
C TYR A 37 -11.59 -13.56 -12.12
N GLN A 38 -12.36 -14.15 -13.05
CA GLN A 38 -11.81 -14.67 -14.29
C GLN A 38 -11.05 -13.60 -15.08
N ARG A 39 -11.59 -12.39 -15.22
CA ARG A 39 -10.91 -11.27 -15.90
C ARG A 39 -9.65 -10.82 -15.17
N ILE A 40 -9.68 -10.75 -13.83
CA ILE A 40 -8.53 -10.43 -13.01
C ILE A 40 -7.42 -11.47 -13.21
N ASP A 41 -7.78 -12.75 -13.27
CA ASP A 41 -6.85 -13.85 -13.50
C ASP A 41 -6.30 -13.85 -14.94
N GLU A 42 -7.10 -13.50 -15.93
CA GLU A 42 -6.66 -13.33 -17.32
C GLU A 42 -5.56 -12.25 -17.42
N ILE A 43 -5.74 -11.11 -16.71
CA ILE A 43 -4.71 -10.08 -16.66
C ILE A 43 -3.46 -10.58 -15.94
N PHE A 44 -3.61 -11.26 -14.81
CA PHE A 44 -2.49 -11.85 -14.08
C PHE A 44 -1.66 -12.76 -14.97
N ASN A 45 -2.33 -13.71 -15.66
CA ASN A 45 -1.70 -14.69 -16.52
C ASN A 45 -0.98 -14.08 -17.75
N LYS A 46 -1.32 -12.84 -18.12
CA LYS A 46 -0.62 -12.09 -19.17
C LYS A 46 0.83 -11.77 -18.77
N TYR A 47 1.06 -11.48 -17.48
CA TYR A 47 2.35 -11.03 -16.98
C TYR A 47 3.07 -12.10 -16.13
N ALA A 48 2.36 -13.12 -15.66
CA ALA A 48 2.92 -14.17 -14.82
C ALA A 48 3.87 -15.07 -15.58
N ASP A 49 5.00 -15.41 -14.98
CA ASP A 49 5.86 -16.49 -15.44
C ASP A 49 5.13 -17.85 -15.30
N LYS A 50 5.26 -18.69 -16.32
CA LYS A 50 4.54 -19.98 -16.37
C LYS A 50 5.14 -21.03 -15.43
N THR A 51 6.39 -20.86 -15.03
CA THR A 51 7.11 -21.83 -14.20
C THR A 51 6.86 -21.55 -12.73
N SER A 52 7.02 -20.29 -12.31
CA SER A 52 6.83 -19.86 -10.92
C SER A 52 5.37 -19.60 -10.58
N GLY A 53 4.53 -19.27 -11.56
CA GLY A 53 3.14 -18.87 -11.36
C GLY A 53 3.00 -17.51 -10.68
N MET A 54 4.05 -16.66 -10.70
CA MET A 54 4.06 -15.31 -10.14
C MET A 54 4.35 -14.28 -11.23
N ILE A 55 3.93 -13.04 -11.04
CA ILE A 55 4.46 -11.91 -11.81
C ILE A 55 5.84 -11.60 -11.24
N GLU A 56 6.87 -11.75 -12.05
CA GLU A 56 8.28 -11.52 -11.74
C GLU A 56 8.74 -10.16 -12.29
N PRO A 57 9.98 -9.72 -12.07
CA PRO A 57 10.45 -8.42 -12.51
C PRO A 57 10.17 -8.11 -13.98
N GLU A 58 10.41 -9.06 -14.89
CA GLU A 58 10.12 -8.91 -16.32
C GLU A 58 8.62 -8.73 -16.61
N GLY A 59 7.77 -9.45 -15.85
CA GLY A 59 6.32 -9.29 -15.91
C GLY A 59 5.85 -7.94 -15.37
N ILE A 60 6.54 -7.41 -14.34
CA ILE A 60 6.28 -6.06 -13.81
C ILE A 60 6.69 -4.98 -14.83
N GLU A 61 7.82 -5.13 -15.51
CA GLU A 61 8.23 -4.20 -16.57
C GLU A 61 7.21 -4.18 -17.71
N ALA A 62 6.72 -5.35 -18.14
CA ALA A 62 5.67 -5.43 -19.15
C ALA A 62 4.34 -4.80 -18.68
N LEU A 63 3.98 -4.98 -17.41
CA LEU A 63 2.84 -4.34 -16.78
C LEU A 63 3.00 -2.81 -16.75
N CYS A 64 4.16 -2.30 -16.36
CA CYS A 64 4.47 -0.88 -16.34
C CYS A 64 4.37 -0.26 -17.74
N SER A 65 4.86 -0.95 -18.77
CA SER A 65 4.73 -0.54 -20.17
C SER A 65 3.27 -0.39 -20.58
N ASP A 66 2.40 -1.37 -20.27
CA ASP A 66 0.97 -1.31 -20.56
C ASP A 66 0.22 -0.23 -19.76
N LEU A 67 0.69 0.04 -18.54
CA LEU A 67 0.16 1.13 -17.71
C LEU A 67 0.67 2.51 -18.11
N GLU A 68 1.68 2.58 -18.98
CA GLU A 68 2.40 3.81 -19.37
C GLU A 68 2.96 4.55 -18.14
N VAL A 69 3.60 3.81 -17.25
CA VAL A 69 4.30 4.33 -16.06
C VAL A 69 5.72 3.77 -16.05
N ASP A 70 6.66 4.56 -15.52
CA ASP A 70 8.00 4.06 -15.25
C ASP A 70 7.97 3.05 -14.09
N TYR A 71 8.80 2.00 -14.16
CA TYR A 71 8.87 1.01 -13.09
C TYR A 71 9.41 1.58 -11.77
N THR A 72 10.10 2.74 -11.82
CA THR A 72 10.57 3.50 -10.66
C THR A 72 9.54 4.51 -10.13
N ASP A 73 8.39 4.66 -10.80
CA ASP A 73 7.34 5.57 -10.35
C ASP A 73 6.73 5.08 -9.02
N ILE A 74 6.57 6.00 -8.09
CA ILE A 74 5.92 5.75 -6.79
C ILE A 74 4.56 5.03 -6.93
N LYS A 75 3.87 5.17 -8.06
CA LYS A 75 2.58 4.50 -8.31
C LYS A 75 2.71 2.99 -8.29
N ILE A 76 3.85 2.43 -8.69
CA ILE A 76 4.10 0.98 -8.66
C ILE A 76 4.28 0.51 -7.21
N LEU A 77 5.01 1.28 -6.40
CA LEU A 77 5.13 1.00 -4.96
C LEU A 77 3.78 1.12 -4.24
N ILE A 78 2.98 2.11 -4.58
CA ILE A 78 1.62 2.29 -4.04
C ILE A 78 0.69 1.15 -4.50
N LEU A 79 0.84 0.64 -5.73
CA LEU A 79 0.10 -0.52 -6.21
C LEU A 79 0.49 -1.77 -5.40
N ALA A 80 1.79 -1.98 -5.13
CA ALA A 80 2.28 -3.06 -4.26
C ALA A 80 1.69 -2.93 -2.84
N TRP A 81 1.65 -1.72 -2.27
CA TRP A 81 1.00 -1.45 -1.00
C TRP A 81 -0.48 -1.84 -1.02
N LYS A 82 -1.22 -1.46 -2.04
CA LYS A 82 -2.65 -1.79 -2.17
C LYS A 82 -2.91 -3.29 -2.30
N MET A 83 -1.98 -4.02 -2.90
CA MET A 83 -1.98 -5.48 -2.98
C MET A 83 -1.54 -6.15 -1.67
N ASN A 84 -0.92 -5.40 -0.75
CA ASN A 84 -0.18 -5.91 0.39
C ASN A 84 0.84 -6.97 -0.04
N ALA A 85 1.64 -6.62 -1.06
CA ALA A 85 2.66 -7.48 -1.63
C ALA A 85 3.78 -7.72 -0.60
N GLN A 86 4.32 -8.94 -0.58
CA GLN A 86 5.28 -9.37 0.44
C GLN A 86 6.73 -9.31 -0.06
N LYS A 87 6.95 -9.50 -1.35
CA LYS A 87 8.30 -9.59 -1.93
C LYS A 87 8.47 -8.53 -3.01
N GLN A 88 9.49 -7.72 -2.87
CA GLN A 88 9.83 -6.69 -3.86
C GLN A 88 10.10 -7.33 -5.23
N GLY A 89 9.45 -6.76 -6.25
CA GLY A 89 9.61 -7.23 -7.62
C GLY A 89 8.78 -8.48 -7.97
N TYR A 90 7.89 -8.93 -7.06
CA TYR A 90 7.05 -10.11 -7.30
C TYR A 90 5.62 -9.86 -6.84
N PHE A 91 4.65 -10.39 -7.61
CA PHE A 91 3.26 -10.45 -7.19
C PHE A 91 2.72 -11.87 -7.33
N THR A 92 2.14 -12.38 -6.26
CA THR A 92 1.38 -13.63 -6.29
C THR A 92 -0.03 -13.38 -6.83
N GLN A 93 -0.70 -14.42 -7.29
CA GLN A 93 -2.07 -14.33 -7.78
C GLN A 93 -3.05 -13.83 -6.70
N ASP A 94 -2.84 -14.21 -5.44
CA ASP A 94 -3.71 -13.78 -4.34
C ASP A 94 -3.52 -12.31 -3.98
N GLU A 95 -2.28 -11.80 -3.99
CA GLU A 95 -1.98 -10.37 -3.83
C GLU A 95 -2.61 -9.56 -4.95
N TRP A 96 -2.44 -10.00 -6.20
CA TRP A 96 -3.06 -9.39 -7.37
C TRP A 96 -4.58 -9.33 -7.27
N ARG A 97 -5.23 -10.46 -6.98
CA ARG A 97 -6.69 -10.52 -6.80
C ARG A 97 -7.16 -9.59 -5.69
N ARG A 98 -6.45 -9.56 -4.56
CA ARG A 98 -6.75 -8.68 -3.43
C ARG A 98 -6.71 -7.22 -3.84
N GLY A 99 -5.64 -6.78 -4.48
CA GLY A 99 -5.45 -5.40 -4.91
C GLY A 99 -6.47 -4.96 -5.95
N LEU A 100 -6.64 -5.71 -7.04
CA LEU A 100 -7.56 -5.35 -8.10
C LEU A 100 -9.02 -5.34 -7.64
N LYS A 101 -9.36 -6.26 -6.73
CA LYS A 101 -10.69 -6.27 -6.10
C LYS A 101 -10.90 -5.04 -5.21
N ALA A 102 -9.91 -4.66 -4.40
CA ALA A 102 -9.99 -3.45 -3.56
C ALA A 102 -10.14 -2.19 -4.42
N LEU A 103 -9.46 -2.13 -5.57
CA LEU A 103 -9.58 -1.05 -6.55
C LEU A 103 -10.85 -1.14 -7.42
N ARG A 104 -11.59 -2.25 -7.37
CA ARG A 104 -12.75 -2.54 -8.23
C ARG A 104 -12.42 -2.48 -9.72
N VAL A 105 -11.24 -2.93 -10.11
CA VAL A 105 -10.77 -2.97 -11.50
C VAL A 105 -10.66 -4.42 -11.99
N ASP A 106 -10.97 -4.62 -13.26
CA ASP A 106 -11.00 -5.93 -13.94
C ASP A 106 -10.37 -5.90 -15.33
N ASN A 107 -9.66 -4.82 -15.66
CA ASN A 107 -8.89 -4.69 -16.88
C ASN A 107 -7.80 -3.61 -16.74
N ILE A 108 -6.78 -3.65 -17.61
CA ILE A 108 -5.61 -2.76 -17.58
C ILE A 108 -5.99 -1.30 -17.75
N ASN A 109 -6.93 -0.97 -18.64
CA ASN A 109 -7.32 0.41 -18.86
C ASN A 109 -7.97 1.04 -17.61
N LYS A 110 -8.75 0.25 -16.85
CA LYS A 110 -9.31 0.70 -15.57
C LYS A 110 -8.22 0.83 -14.52
N LEU A 111 -7.27 -0.12 -14.46
CA LEU A 111 -6.12 -0.05 -13.56
C LEU A 111 -5.32 1.22 -13.81
N LYS A 112 -4.94 1.48 -15.07
CA LYS A 112 -4.24 2.72 -15.46
C LYS A 112 -4.97 3.97 -15.00
N LYS A 113 -6.28 4.05 -15.24
CA LYS A 113 -7.10 5.20 -14.82
C LYS A 113 -7.24 5.32 -13.31
N SER A 114 -7.10 4.24 -12.55
CA SER A 114 -7.19 4.25 -11.09
C SER A 114 -5.91 4.69 -10.39
N LEU A 115 -4.73 4.60 -11.05
CA LEU A 115 -3.44 4.92 -10.43
C LEU A 115 -3.34 6.35 -9.86
N PRO A 116 -3.83 7.42 -10.53
CA PRO A 116 -3.79 8.76 -9.96
C PRO A 116 -4.63 8.89 -8.67
N GLU A 117 -5.82 8.27 -8.63
CA GLU A 117 -6.66 8.29 -7.43
C GLU A 117 -6.08 7.42 -6.32
N LEU A 118 -5.47 6.28 -6.67
CA LEU A 118 -4.75 5.44 -5.73
C LEU A 118 -3.56 6.18 -5.10
N LYS A 119 -2.81 6.96 -5.90
CA LYS A 119 -1.77 7.85 -5.38
C LYS A 119 -2.34 8.85 -4.38
N LYS A 120 -3.44 9.53 -4.73
CA LYS A 120 -4.10 10.47 -3.80
C LYS A 120 -4.58 9.78 -2.51
N GLU A 121 -5.06 8.52 -2.61
CA GLU A 121 -5.48 7.73 -1.44
C GLU A 121 -4.31 7.44 -0.51
N ALA A 122 -3.17 6.98 -1.04
CA ALA A 122 -1.97 6.65 -0.27
C ALA A 122 -1.38 7.88 0.43
N LEU A 123 -1.46 9.06 -0.21
CA LEU A 123 -0.91 10.32 0.30
C LEU A 123 -1.83 11.06 1.29
N LYS A 124 -3.02 10.52 1.60
CA LYS A 124 -3.84 11.07 2.69
C LYS A 124 -3.18 10.78 4.02
N SER A 125 -3.21 11.75 4.94
CA SER A 125 -2.59 11.62 6.28
C SER A 125 -3.01 10.34 7.02
N VAL A 126 -4.26 9.91 6.87
CA VAL A 126 -4.77 8.68 7.51
C VAL A 126 -4.17 7.38 6.96
N ASN A 127 -3.58 7.39 5.77
CA ASN A 127 -2.99 6.23 5.10
C ASN A 127 -1.48 6.35 4.95
N PHE A 128 -0.96 7.57 5.04
CA PHE A 128 0.41 7.85 4.63
C PHE A 128 1.45 7.15 5.52
N GLU A 129 1.27 7.16 6.83
CA GLU A 129 2.19 6.45 7.74
C GLU A 129 2.21 4.94 7.42
N ASP A 130 1.05 4.32 7.18
CA ASP A 130 0.97 2.89 6.83
C ASP A 130 1.68 2.60 5.50
N PHE A 131 1.45 3.43 4.48
CA PHE A 131 2.17 3.34 3.20
C PHE A 131 3.68 3.53 3.37
N TYR A 132 4.11 4.52 4.15
CA TYR A 132 5.51 4.82 4.41
C TYR A 132 6.24 3.67 5.11
N LEU A 133 5.60 3.08 6.13
CA LEU A 133 6.14 1.91 6.82
C LEU A 133 6.12 0.66 5.94
N PHE A 134 5.11 0.50 5.08
CA PHE A 134 5.08 -0.56 4.08
C PHE A 134 6.26 -0.43 3.11
N ALA A 135 6.55 0.76 2.60
CA ALA A 135 7.63 1.01 1.65
C ALA A 135 8.97 0.47 2.17
N PHE A 136 9.31 0.76 3.43
CA PHE A 136 10.51 0.22 4.05
C PHE A 136 10.51 -1.31 4.11
N ARG A 137 9.43 -1.92 4.63
CA ARG A 137 9.32 -3.38 4.77
C ARG A 137 9.40 -4.08 3.42
N TYR A 138 8.78 -3.51 2.40
CA TYR A 138 8.75 -4.08 1.05
C TYR A 138 10.12 -4.09 0.38
N CYS A 139 11.01 -3.16 0.73
CA CYS A 139 12.38 -3.11 0.23
C CYS A 139 13.36 -4.03 0.99
N LEU A 140 12.92 -4.72 2.05
CA LEU A 140 13.72 -5.76 2.71
C LEU A 140 13.63 -7.05 1.87
N THR A 141 14.71 -7.39 1.16
CA THR A 141 14.71 -8.49 0.18
C THR A 141 15.08 -9.85 0.76
N GLU A 142 15.73 -9.86 1.93
CA GLU A 142 16.17 -11.09 2.61
C GLU A 142 15.31 -11.36 3.86
N GLU A 143 15.03 -12.64 4.12
CA GLU A 143 14.13 -13.07 5.22
C GLU A 143 14.52 -12.54 6.61
N LYS A 144 15.81 -12.37 6.87
CA LYS A 144 16.34 -11.88 8.15
C LYS A 144 16.80 -10.41 8.12
N GLN A 145 16.66 -9.75 6.99
CA GLN A 145 17.04 -8.34 6.84
C GLN A 145 16.11 -7.46 7.68
N LYS A 146 16.70 -6.53 8.44
CA LYS A 146 15.97 -5.58 9.29
C LYS A 146 16.31 -4.12 8.99
N CYS A 147 17.29 -3.91 8.12
CA CYS A 147 17.84 -2.61 7.79
C CYS A 147 18.01 -2.49 6.28
N LEU A 148 17.93 -1.28 5.76
CA LEU A 148 18.30 -0.92 4.40
C LEU A 148 19.70 -0.28 4.41
N ASP A 149 20.49 -0.55 3.39
CA ASP A 149 21.75 0.19 3.17
C ASP A 149 21.43 1.68 2.87
N ILE A 150 22.44 2.54 3.05
CA ILE A 150 22.25 4.01 2.92
C ILE A 150 21.87 4.42 1.50
N GLU A 151 22.40 3.76 0.47
CA GLU A 151 22.09 4.10 -0.92
C GLU A 151 20.63 3.79 -1.24
N SER A 152 20.16 2.58 -0.94
CA SER A 152 18.75 2.19 -1.06
C SER A 152 17.84 3.07 -0.22
N THR A 153 18.28 3.43 0.99
CA THR A 153 17.55 4.34 1.89
C THR A 153 17.35 5.72 1.27
N CYS A 154 18.40 6.33 0.71
CA CYS A 154 18.33 7.63 0.06
C CYS A 154 17.34 7.63 -1.12
N ILE A 155 17.41 6.60 -1.97
CA ILE A 155 16.50 6.46 -3.11
C ILE A 155 15.04 6.34 -2.63
N LEU A 156 14.81 5.52 -1.60
CA LEU A 156 13.46 5.28 -1.09
C LEU A 156 12.89 6.51 -0.38
N ILE A 157 13.69 7.23 0.43
CA ILE A 157 13.27 8.47 1.09
C ILE A 157 12.87 9.53 0.05
N ASP A 158 13.70 9.73 -0.96
CA ASP A 158 13.40 10.68 -2.03
C ASP A 158 12.08 10.32 -2.74
N LEU A 159 11.90 9.05 -3.09
CA LEU A 159 10.69 8.55 -3.74
C LEU A 159 9.42 8.78 -2.93
N VAL A 160 9.45 8.55 -1.61
CA VAL A 160 8.23 8.55 -0.77
C VAL A 160 7.99 9.86 -0.04
N LEU A 161 9.04 10.65 0.27
CA LEU A 161 8.95 11.90 1.03
C LEU A 161 9.36 13.14 0.24
N GLY A 162 10.23 13.02 -0.78
CA GLY A 162 10.83 14.15 -1.47
C GLY A 162 9.82 15.15 -2.03
N PHE A 163 8.63 14.68 -2.45
CA PHE A 163 7.58 15.56 -2.95
C PHE A 163 6.81 16.33 -1.84
N GLN A 164 6.79 15.85 -0.59
CA GLN A 164 6.12 16.51 0.53
C GLN A 164 7.06 17.39 1.36
N TYR A 165 8.29 16.93 1.53
CA TYR A 165 9.30 17.54 2.40
C TYR A 165 10.64 17.72 1.67
N PRO A 166 10.66 18.40 0.48
CA PRO A 166 11.84 18.40 -0.39
C PRO A 166 13.10 18.92 0.33
N VAL A 167 13.01 20.01 1.09
CA VAL A 167 14.17 20.63 1.74
C VAL A 167 14.75 19.74 2.85
N GLN A 168 13.88 19.13 3.69
CA GLN A 168 14.29 18.19 4.73
C GLN A 168 14.94 16.94 4.14
N VAL A 169 14.31 16.39 3.09
CA VAL A 169 14.76 15.17 2.41
C VAL A 169 16.10 15.40 1.73
N ASP A 170 16.25 16.49 0.97
CA ASP A 170 17.51 16.82 0.29
C ASP A 170 18.65 16.97 1.30
N SER A 171 18.43 17.70 2.39
CA SER A 171 19.43 17.91 3.43
C SER A 171 19.80 16.61 4.14
N PHE A 172 18.81 15.77 4.45
CA PHE A 172 19.06 14.49 5.10
C PHE A 172 19.81 13.51 4.20
N ILE A 173 19.48 13.45 2.90
CA ILE A 173 20.21 12.66 1.91
C ILE A 173 21.65 13.13 1.77
N GLN A 174 21.90 14.46 1.76
CA GLN A 174 23.26 15.00 1.77
C GLN A 174 24.04 14.52 2.99
N PHE A 175 23.46 14.65 4.18
CA PHE A 175 24.08 14.14 5.42
C PHE A 175 24.37 12.65 5.33
N LEU A 176 23.42 11.82 4.92
CA LEU A 176 23.58 10.37 4.81
C LEU A 176 24.72 9.98 3.85
N LYS A 177 24.96 10.74 2.78
CA LYS A 177 26.00 10.48 1.80
C LYS A 177 27.41 10.85 2.26
N ILE A 178 27.55 11.87 3.11
CA ILE A 178 28.86 12.36 3.57
C ILE A 178 29.32 11.72 4.88
N GLN A 179 28.38 11.31 5.75
CA GLN A 179 28.72 10.67 7.02
C GLN A 179 29.29 9.24 6.81
N SER A 180 30.10 8.76 7.76
CA SER A 180 30.75 7.45 7.69
C SER A 180 30.28 6.46 8.77
N ASP A 181 29.57 6.92 9.77
CA ASP A 181 29.23 6.17 10.97
C ASP A 181 28.06 5.20 10.77
N TYR A 182 27.13 5.57 9.90
CA TYR A 182 25.95 4.77 9.60
C TYR A 182 26.09 4.13 8.21
N LYS A 183 26.03 2.80 8.15
CA LYS A 183 26.03 2.03 6.89
C LYS A 183 24.65 1.56 6.48
N VAL A 184 23.72 1.54 7.44
CA VAL A 184 22.34 1.08 7.27
C VAL A 184 21.40 1.93 8.07
N MET A 185 20.11 1.95 7.65
CA MET A 185 18.98 2.52 8.39
C MET A 185 18.04 1.40 8.81
N ASN A 186 17.58 1.45 10.07
CA ASN A 186 16.57 0.53 10.59
C ASN A 186 15.17 1.15 10.58
N MET A 187 14.15 0.34 10.91
CA MET A 187 12.75 0.77 10.92
C MET A 187 12.46 1.90 11.91
N ASP A 188 13.15 1.94 13.06
CA ASP A 188 12.95 2.98 14.07
C ASP A 188 13.47 4.34 13.56
N GLN A 189 14.66 4.36 12.98
CA GLN A 189 15.23 5.55 12.34
C GLN A 189 14.37 6.03 11.18
N TRP A 190 13.89 5.09 10.34
CA TRP A 190 12.98 5.37 9.24
C TRP A 190 11.69 6.04 9.72
N LYS A 191 11.02 5.45 10.71
CA LYS A 191 9.78 6.00 11.28
C LYS A 191 10.00 7.38 11.91
N ASN A 192 11.07 7.55 12.67
CA ASN A 192 11.36 8.83 13.32
C ASN A 192 11.80 9.91 12.33
N PHE A 193 12.31 9.58 11.14
CA PHE A 193 12.55 10.58 10.09
C PHE A 193 11.23 11.16 9.54
N LEU A 194 10.19 10.35 9.37
CA LEU A 194 8.86 10.88 9.04
C LEU A 194 8.35 11.81 10.15
N ARG A 195 8.42 11.37 11.41
CA ARG A 195 8.05 12.19 12.56
C ARG A 195 8.82 13.52 12.58
N PHE A 196 10.12 13.49 12.29
CA PHE A 196 10.96 14.68 12.17
C PHE A 196 10.44 15.65 11.10
N CYS A 197 10.10 15.12 9.92
CA CYS A 197 9.54 15.93 8.82
C CYS A 197 8.19 16.57 9.18
N GLU A 198 7.37 15.88 9.97
CA GLU A 198 6.02 16.34 10.36
C GLU A 198 6.04 17.34 11.53
N GLU A 199 6.93 17.13 12.50
CA GLU A 199 6.89 17.87 13.77
C GLU A 199 7.93 19.01 13.83
N ILE A 200 9.09 18.87 13.17
CA ILE A 200 10.19 19.82 13.34
C ILE A 200 10.13 20.94 12.32
N SER A 201 10.18 22.17 12.83
CA SER A 201 10.31 23.38 11.99
C SER A 201 11.62 23.35 11.21
N PHE A 202 11.54 23.44 9.88
CA PHE A 202 12.73 23.41 9.04
C PHE A 202 12.74 24.63 8.12
N PRO A 203 13.89 25.31 7.90
CA PRO A 203 15.26 24.91 8.23
C PRO A 203 15.75 25.37 9.63
N ASP A 204 14.97 26.14 10.39
CA ASP A 204 15.45 26.82 11.60
C ASP A 204 15.59 25.90 12.82
N LEU A 205 15.01 24.71 12.81
CA LEU A 205 15.08 23.68 13.86
C LEU A 205 14.75 24.19 15.28
N ARG A 206 13.89 25.23 15.39
CA ARG A 206 13.60 25.93 16.68
C ARG A 206 13.00 25.02 17.75
N ASN A 207 12.21 24.06 17.32
CA ASN A 207 11.48 23.15 18.21
C ASN A 207 12.12 21.77 18.30
N TYR A 208 13.38 21.60 17.83
CA TYR A 208 14.11 20.35 18.02
C TYR A 208 14.69 20.30 19.43
N ASP A 209 14.19 19.38 20.25
CA ASP A 209 14.68 19.16 21.64
C ASP A 209 15.49 17.86 21.67
N THR A 210 16.79 17.98 22.00
CA THR A 210 17.71 16.84 22.16
C THR A 210 17.40 16.01 23.42
N CYS A 211 16.56 16.48 24.32
CA CYS A 211 16.08 15.70 25.46
C CYS A 211 14.94 14.75 25.10
N GLU A 212 14.30 14.94 23.94
CA GLU A 212 13.36 13.97 23.42
C GLU A 212 14.06 12.70 22.94
N ALA A 213 13.32 11.59 22.89
CA ALA A 213 13.85 10.29 22.46
C ALA A 213 13.99 10.19 20.93
N TRP A 214 14.84 11.02 20.33
CA TRP A 214 15.23 10.90 18.93
C TRP A 214 16.29 9.80 18.75
N PRO A 215 16.28 9.06 17.61
CA PRO A 215 17.43 8.24 17.24
C PRO A 215 18.69 9.09 17.08
N LEU A 216 19.85 8.60 17.55
CA LEU A 216 21.14 9.30 17.48
C LEU A 216 21.48 9.74 16.03
N LEU A 217 21.01 9.03 15.03
CA LEU A 217 21.16 9.41 13.60
C LEU A 217 20.53 10.80 13.33
N LEU A 218 19.40 11.11 13.95
CA LEU A 218 18.73 12.41 13.77
C LEU A 218 19.40 13.50 14.61
N ASP A 219 19.90 13.21 15.82
CA ASP A 219 20.69 14.15 16.59
C ASP A 219 21.96 14.55 15.79
N ASN A 220 22.66 13.58 15.22
CA ASN A 220 23.84 13.82 14.39
C ASN A 220 23.51 14.61 13.09
N PHE A 221 22.36 14.32 12.49
CA PHE A 221 21.87 15.10 11.33
C PHE A 221 21.64 16.58 11.71
N VAL A 222 20.96 16.83 12.82
CA VAL A 222 20.66 18.19 13.30
C VAL A 222 21.96 18.93 13.66
N GLU A 223 22.91 18.27 14.32
CA GLU A 223 24.22 18.87 14.60
C GLU A 223 24.99 19.21 13.32
N TRP A 224 25.01 18.31 12.35
CA TRP A 224 25.64 18.54 11.06
C TRP A 224 24.96 19.71 10.33
N PHE A 225 23.64 19.70 10.23
CA PHE A 225 22.90 20.74 9.52
C PHE A 225 23.12 22.14 10.13
N LYS A 226 23.14 22.25 11.46
CA LYS A 226 23.44 23.52 12.15
C LYS A 226 24.86 24.02 11.88
N LYS A 227 25.83 23.13 11.65
CA LYS A 227 27.22 23.50 11.30
C LYS A 227 27.36 23.97 9.86
N GLU A 228 26.65 23.34 8.93
CA GLU A 228 26.68 23.70 7.50
C GLU A 228 25.89 24.99 7.20
N ALA A 229 24.89 25.34 8.02
CA ALA A 229 24.05 26.53 7.85
C ALA A 229 24.71 27.82 8.39
N VAL A 230 25.90 27.73 8.99
CA VAL A 230 26.72 28.87 9.50
C VAL A 230 27.80 29.21 8.50
#